data_e77ca15514497ea7eac76fc854222469
#
_entry.id   e77ca15514497ea7eac76fc854222469
#
_cell.length_a   1.000
_cell.length_b   1.000
_cell.length_c   1.000
_cell.angle_alpha   90.00
_cell.angle_beta   90.00
_cell.angle_gamma   90.00
#
_symmetry.space_group_name_H-M   'P 1'
#
loop_
_entity.id
_entity.type
_entity.pdbx_description
1 polymer ?
#
loop_
_entity_poly.entity_id
_entity_poly.type
_entity_poly.pdbx_seq_one_letter_code
_entity_poly.pdbx_strand_id
1 'polypeptide(L)'
;MYAMPTTDPESAFPSVSDLPLDPTFPERTVTLRDDRLDFPGLMDAAASCRRRGARLRIIDQGRLSPSELEWLGEAGADVYSSDKARFDGAELVLIGKATRRGGASTVFFHHGPFADPAAAGALFYDTLRELGRSGIDLHVSDKVHLRDAAQLGELAYDCGRGGAAFVLYHHGPLEARHEELAAQGIWIHLSSREAAVGDGVRVIADCARAARRARTGLILHVESPIDPQALSDIVAAGTILLFKTPPSDYRSPVRPFEDAAKAVRLDPRAYYLFTDFVL
;
A
#
# COMPACT_ATOMS: atom_id res chain seq x y z
N MET A 1 -16.82 -39.27 -24.84
CA MET A 1 -15.67 -38.56 -25.40
C MET A 1 -16.08 -37.10 -25.44
N TYR A 2 -15.78 -36.34 -24.34
CA TYR A 2 -16.11 -34.92 -24.24
C TYR A 2 -14.95 -34.12 -24.82
N ALA A 3 -15.20 -33.42 -25.91
CA ALA A 3 -14.27 -32.48 -26.48
C ALA A 3 -14.09 -31.30 -25.49
N MET A 4 -12.88 -31.14 -24.98
CA MET A 4 -12.50 -29.94 -24.26
C MET A 4 -12.54 -28.76 -25.24
N PRO A 5 -13.11 -27.62 -24.85
CA PRO A 5 -13.03 -26.42 -25.67
C PRO A 5 -11.55 -25.99 -25.71
N THR A 6 -11.00 -25.92 -26.90
CA THR A 6 -9.70 -25.30 -27.16
C THR A 6 -9.90 -23.79 -26.96
N THR A 7 -9.62 -23.30 -25.77
CA THR A 7 -9.50 -21.86 -25.50
C THR A 7 -8.22 -21.39 -26.20
N ASP A 8 -8.41 -20.56 -27.20
CA ASP A 8 -7.34 -19.88 -27.92
C ASP A 8 -6.52 -19.06 -26.92
N PRO A 9 -5.23 -19.26 -26.73
CA PRO A 9 -4.45 -18.53 -25.73
C PRO A 9 -4.39 -17.01 -26.01
N GLU A 10 -4.65 -16.56 -27.24
CA GLU A 10 -4.75 -15.14 -27.58
C GLU A 10 -6.04 -14.48 -27.10
N SER A 11 -7.10 -15.22 -26.78
CA SER A 11 -8.35 -14.66 -26.24
C SER A 11 -8.38 -14.50 -24.73
N ALA A 12 -7.30 -14.85 -24.03
CA ALA A 12 -7.24 -14.87 -22.57
C ALA A 12 -7.01 -13.47 -21.94
N PHE A 13 -6.68 -12.46 -22.74
CA PHE A 13 -6.46 -11.11 -22.23
C PHE A 13 -7.62 -10.20 -22.61
N PRO A 14 -8.24 -9.51 -21.63
CA PRO A 14 -9.26 -8.53 -21.94
C PRO A 14 -8.67 -7.43 -22.82
N SER A 15 -9.43 -6.93 -23.76
CA SER A 15 -9.06 -5.75 -24.52
C SER A 15 -8.75 -4.61 -23.54
N VAL A 16 -7.74 -3.79 -23.84
CA VAL A 16 -7.35 -2.63 -23.00
C VAL A 16 -8.55 -1.70 -22.75
N SER A 17 -9.48 -1.61 -23.69
CA SER A 17 -10.73 -0.84 -23.55
C SER A 17 -11.70 -1.42 -22.51
N ASP A 18 -11.57 -2.70 -22.18
CA ASP A 18 -12.50 -3.44 -21.33
C ASP A 18 -11.95 -3.67 -19.91
N LEU A 19 -10.76 -3.10 -19.61
CA LEU A 19 -10.18 -3.20 -18.27
C LEU A 19 -11.15 -2.61 -17.24
N PRO A 20 -11.51 -3.38 -16.20
CA PRO A 20 -12.41 -2.88 -15.18
C PRO A 20 -11.79 -1.75 -14.40
N LEU A 21 -12.59 -0.78 -14.01
CA LEU A 21 -12.20 0.20 -13.00
C LEU A 21 -12.33 -0.48 -11.64
N ASP A 22 -11.34 -0.26 -10.79
CA ASP A 22 -11.36 -0.81 -9.45
C ASP A 22 -12.47 -0.11 -8.62
N PRO A 23 -13.51 -0.83 -8.20
CA PRO A 23 -14.62 -0.23 -7.47
C PRO A 23 -14.26 0.16 -6.04
N THR A 24 -13.13 -0.34 -5.52
CA THR A 24 -12.74 -0.19 -4.12
C THR A 24 -12.16 1.20 -3.85
N PHE A 25 -11.76 1.93 -4.89
CA PHE A 25 -11.14 3.24 -4.75
C PHE A 25 -11.97 4.35 -5.40
N PRO A 26 -12.12 5.49 -4.71
CA PRO A 26 -12.82 6.65 -5.26
C PRO A 26 -12.08 7.26 -6.46
N GLU A 27 -10.76 7.11 -6.53
CA GLU A 27 -10.00 7.35 -7.74
C GLU A 27 -10.16 6.14 -8.64
N ARG A 28 -10.63 6.38 -9.84
CA ARG A 28 -10.78 5.34 -10.87
C ARG A 28 -9.41 4.75 -11.19
N THR A 29 -9.06 3.64 -10.53
CA THR A 29 -7.75 3.00 -10.65
C THR A 29 -7.91 1.64 -11.31
N VAL A 30 -7.07 1.35 -12.28
CA VAL A 30 -6.91 0.02 -12.91
C VAL A 30 -5.58 -0.54 -12.42
N THR A 31 -5.60 -1.72 -11.82
CA THR A 31 -4.40 -2.38 -11.32
C THR A 31 -4.05 -3.57 -12.21
N LEU A 32 -2.83 -3.58 -12.72
CA LEU A 32 -2.28 -4.66 -13.55
C LEU A 32 -0.94 -5.11 -12.99
N ARG A 33 -0.67 -6.42 -13.13
CA ARG A 33 0.69 -6.95 -12.93
C ARG A 33 1.44 -6.87 -14.26
N ASP A 34 2.75 -6.62 -14.18
CA ASP A 34 3.63 -6.55 -15.37
C ASP A 34 3.79 -7.88 -16.11
N ASP A 35 3.31 -9.00 -15.52
CA ASP A 35 3.28 -10.32 -16.15
C ASP A 35 1.99 -10.60 -16.97
N ARG A 36 1.04 -9.67 -17.01
CA ARG A 36 -0.27 -9.87 -17.66
C ARG A 36 -0.34 -9.37 -19.09
N LEU A 37 0.39 -8.33 -19.39
CA LEU A 37 0.49 -7.74 -20.73
C LEU A 37 1.98 -7.53 -21.06
N ASP A 38 2.31 -7.44 -22.34
CA ASP A 38 3.60 -6.96 -22.79
C ASP A 38 3.74 -5.45 -22.59
N PHE A 39 4.94 -4.93 -22.76
CA PHE A 39 5.19 -3.50 -22.56
C PHE A 39 4.32 -2.59 -23.45
N PRO A 40 4.16 -2.84 -24.77
CA PRO A 40 3.21 -2.09 -25.61
C PRO A 40 1.79 -2.11 -25.08
N GLY A 41 1.29 -3.27 -24.65
CA GLY A 41 -0.04 -3.41 -24.07
C GLY A 41 -0.22 -2.63 -22.77
N LEU A 42 0.81 -2.55 -21.93
CA LEU A 42 0.79 -1.74 -20.71
C LEU A 42 0.81 -0.24 -21.02
N MET A 43 1.55 0.20 -22.04
CA MET A 43 1.55 1.59 -22.52
C MET A 43 0.17 1.99 -23.07
N ASP A 44 -0.48 1.10 -23.83
CA ASP A 44 -1.86 1.31 -24.32
C ASP A 44 -2.86 1.38 -23.15
N ALA A 45 -2.69 0.54 -22.13
CA ALA A 45 -3.47 0.59 -20.91
C ALA A 45 -3.31 1.93 -20.18
N ALA A 46 -2.08 2.43 -20.05
CA ALA A 46 -1.79 3.73 -19.44
C ALA A 46 -2.49 4.87 -20.20
N ALA A 47 -2.35 4.87 -21.55
CA ALA A 47 -3.02 5.85 -22.41
C ALA A 47 -4.56 5.75 -22.31
N SER A 48 -5.12 4.54 -22.25
CA SER A 48 -6.55 4.32 -22.09
C SER A 48 -7.06 4.82 -20.74
N CYS A 49 -6.37 4.50 -19.65
CA CYS A 49 -6.71 4.97 -18.31
C CYS A 49 -6.72 6.50 -18.27
N ARG A 50 -5.68 7.13 -18.80
CA ARG A 50 -5.58 8.60 -18.86
C ARG A 50 -6.75 9.25 -19.61
N ARG A 51 -7.12 8.72 -20.79
CA ARG A 51 -8.30 9.20 -21.55
C ARG A 51 -9.61 9.09 -20.77
N ARG A 52 -9.72 8.09 -19.91
CA ARG A 52 -10.93 7.82 -19.10
C ARG A 52 -10.91 8.57 -17.74
N GLY A 53 -9.89 9.37 -17.48
CA GLY A 53 -9.70 10.01 -16.17
C GLY A 53 -9.48 8.99 -15.05
N ALA A 54 -8.84 7.86 -15.39
CA ALA A 54 -8.45 6.82 -14.45
C ALA A 54 -6.91 6.79 -14.31
N ARG A 55 -6.42 6.18 -13.23
CA ARG A 55 -4.99 5.89 -13.03
C ARG A 55 -4.69 4.45 -13.35
N LEU A 56 -3.55 4.19 -13.99
CA LEU A 56 -3.01 2.86 -14.11
C LEU A 56 -2.05 2.63 -12.94
N ARG A 57 -2.14 1.47 -12.28
CA ARG A 57 -1.21 0.99 -11.28
C ARG A 57 -0.56 -0.28 -11.78
N ILE A 58 0.75 -0.28 -11.84
CA ILE A 58 1.55 -1.46 -12.22
C ILE A 58 2.11 -2.11 -10.97
N ILE A 59 1.82 -3.38 -10.79
CA ILE A 59 2.49 -4.24 -9.80
C ILE A 59 3.68 -4.88 -10.48
N ASP A 60 4.86 -4.40 -10.12
CA ASP A 60 6.14 -4.89 -10.61
C ASP A 60 6.46 -6.27 -10.03
N GLN A 61 6.67 -7.25 -10.90
CA GLN A 61 7.11 -8.61 -10.56
C GLN A 61 8.55 -8.87 -11.08
N GLY A 62 9.24 -7.80 -11.51
CA GLY A 62 10.60 -7.89 -12.06
C GLY A 62 10.67 -8.31 -13.52
N ARG A 63 9.54 -8.32 -14.24
CA ARG A 63 9.50 -8.74 -15.64
C ARG A 63 9.89 -7.64 -16.62
N LEU A 64 9.47 -6.41 -16.33
CA LEU A 64 9.85 -5.24 -17.10
C LEU A 64 11.27 -4.79 -16.76
N SER A 65 11.97 -4.26 -17.73
CA SER A 65 13.22 -3.56 -17.49
C SER A 65 12.98 -2.23 -16.70
N PRO A 66 13.99 -1.70 -16.00
CA PRO A 66 13.87 -0.42 -15.35
C PRO A 66 13.42 0.71 -16.28
N SER A 67 13.97 0.75 -17.51
CA SER A 67 13.60 1.75 -18.50
C SER A 67 12.14 1.66 -18.94
N GLU A 68 11.59 0.46 -19.08
CA GLU A 68 10.16 0.28 -19.38
C GLU A 68 9.27 0.79 -18.26
N LEU A 69 9.65 0.56 -16.99
CA LEU A 69 8.95 1.13 -15.84
C LEU A 69 9.08 2.66 -15.78
N GLU A 70 10.24 3.21 -16.13
CA GLU A 70 10.41 4.66 -16.24
C GLU A 70 9.44 5.25 -17.28
N TRP A 71 9.33 4.65 -18.47
CA TRP A 71 8.41 5.13 -19.51
C TRP A 71 6.95 5.00 -19.10
N LEU A 72 6.56 3.91 -18.44
CA LEU A 72 5.21 3.76 -17.87
C LEU A 72 4.94 4.84 -16.81
N GLY A 73 5.91 5.10 -15.94
CA GLY A 73 5.84 6.16 -14.94
C GLY A 73 5.66 7.54 -15.57
N GLU A 74 6.44 7.89 -16.60
CA GLU A 74 6.29 9.13 -17.36
C GLU A 74 4.94 9.24 -18.08
N ALA A 75 4.37 8.10 -18.50
CA ALA A 75 3.02 8.04 -19.05
C ALA A 75 1.92 8.24 -17.99
N GLY A 76 2.27 8.33 -16.71
CA GLY A 76 1.37 8.59 -15.60
C GLY A 76 0.87 7.34 -14.89
N ALA A 77 1.57 6.20 -15.03
CA ALA A 77 1.27 5.00 -14.27
C ALA A 77 1.96 5.03 -12.89
N ASP A 78 1.22 4.67 -11.84
CA ASP A 78 1.81 4.39 -10.53
C ASP A 78 2.57 3.07 -10.59
N VAL A 79 3.77 3.01 -10.01
CA VAL A 79 4.61 1.80 -9.96
C VAL A 79 4.69 1.30 -8.52
N TYR A 80 4.28 0.05 -8.31
CA TYR A 80 4.35 -0.64 -7.03
C TYR A 80 5.35 -1.78 -7.14
N SER A 81 6.51 -1.61 -6.53
CA SER A 81 7.61 -2.57 -6.55
C SER A 81 7.95 -3.07 -5.16
N SER A 82 8.79 -4.08 -5.08
CA SER A 82 9.25 -4.66 -3.82
C SER A 82 10.66 -5.24 -3.94
N ASP A 83 11.28 -5.52 -2.82
CA ASP A 83 12.56 -6.25 -2.75
C ASP A 83 12.48 -7.71 -3.23
N LYS A 84 11.29 -8.23 -3.55
CA LYS A 84 11.12 -9.50 -4.29
C LYS A 84 11.31 -9.32 -5.79
N ALA A 85 11.09 -8.13 -6.31
CA ALA A 85 11.18 -7.81 -7.73
C ALA A 85 12.47 -7.07 -8.08
N ARG A 86 12.94 -6.15 -7.23
CA ARG A 86 14.10 -5.29 -7.50
C ARG A 86 14.94 -5.05 -6.26
N PHE A 87 16.26 -5.07 -6.46
CA PHE A 87 17.27 -4.88 -5.41
C PHE A 87 18.20 -3.69 -5.68
N ASP A 88 18.11 -3.05 -6.85
CA ASP A 88 18.96 -1.91 -7.18
C ASP A 88 18.28 -0.60 -6.78
N GLY A 89 18.81 0.04 -5.76
CA GLY A 89 18.29 1.33 -5.28
C GLY A 89 18.42 2.45 -6.30
N ALA A 90 19.46 2.44 -7.14
CA ALA A 90 19.65 3.46 -8.16
C ALA A 90 18.59 3.36 -9.26
N GLU A 91 18.25 2.14 -9.69
CA GLU A 91 17.15 1.90 -10.62
C GLU A 91 15.81 2.40 -10.03
N LEU A 92 15.53 2.06 -8.77
CA LEU A 92 14.31 2.50 -8.09
C LEU A 92 14.22 4.02 -8.01
N VAL A 93 15.31 4.71 -7.74
CA VAL A 93 15.36 6.18 -7.74
C VAL A 93 15.04 6.76 -9.11
N LEU A 94 15.54 6.16 -10.21
CA LEU A 94 15.23 6.58 -11.57
C LEU A 94 13.75 6.39 -11.89
N ILE A 95 13.18 5.22 -11.56
CA ILE A 95 11.75 4.94 -11.69
C ILE A 95 10.93 5.96 -10.87
N GLY A 96 11.31 6.23 -9.63
CA GLY A 96 10.64 7.21 -8.79
C GLY A 96 10.65 8.63 -9.37
N LYS A 97 11.76 9.05 -9.97
CA LYS A 97 11.85 10.33 -10.69
C LYS A 97 10.96 10.37 -11.93
N ALA A 98 10.91 9.27 -12.66
CA ALA A 98 10.09 9.15 -13.87
C ALA A 98 8.59 9.21 -13.54
N THR A 99 8.13 8.44 -12.56
CA THR A 99 6.73 8.47 -12.10
C THR A 99 6.33 9.86 -11.62
N ARG A 100 7.21 10.54 -10.89
CA ARG A 100 6.95 11.90 -10.42
C ARG A 100 6.82 12.89 -11.59
N ARG A 101 7.66 12.77 -12.65
CA ARG A 101 7.50 13.59 -13.88
C ARG A 101 6.16 13.33 -14.57
N GLY A 102 5.68 12.08 -14.55
CA GLY A 102 4.37 11.69 -15.07
C GLY A 102 3.18 12.08 -14.18
N GLY A 103 3.41 12.67 -12.99
CA GLY A 103 2.37 12.98 -12.02
C GLY A 103 1.81 11.74 -11.32
N ALA A 104 2.61 10.65 -11.27
CA ALA A 104 2.32 9.38 -10.64
C ALA A 104 3.20 9.16 -9.41
N SER A 105 3.00 8.05 -8.71
CA SER A 105 3.73 7.68 -7.49
C SER A 105 4.49 6.37 -7.67
N THR A 106 5.61 6.23 -6.98
CA THR A 106 6.28 4.95 -6.77
C THR A 106 6.11 4.54 -5.33
N VAL A 107 5.69 3.30 -5.11
CA VAL A 107 5.59 2.66 -3.80
C VAL A 107 6.55 1.48 -3.77
N PHE A 108 7.36 1.41 -2.73
CA PHE A 108 8.30 0.31 -2.55
C PHE A 108 8.01 -0.46 -1.26
N PHE A 109 7.86 -1.78 -1.39
CA PHE A 109 7.60 -2.69 -0.29
C PHE A 109 8.87 -3.42 0.12
N HIS A 110 9.28 -3.18 1.35
CA HIS A 110 10.43 -3.85 1.94
C HIS A 110 10.00 -4.98 2.87
N HIS A 111 10.36 -6.20 2.50
CA HIS A 111 10.09 -7.42 3.28
C HIS A 111 11.29 -7.88 4.10
N GLY A 112 12.49 -7.60 3.59
CA GLY A 112 13.74 -8.06 4.18
C GLY A 112 14.03 -7.46 5.56
N PRO A 113 15.06 -7.95 6.26
CA PRO A 113 15.58 -7.27 7.43
C PRO A 113 16.16 -5.90 7.03
N PHE A 114 16.28 -4.98 7.98
CA PHE A 114 17.15 -3.82 7.81
C PHE A 114 18.59 -4.34 7.86
N ALA A 115 19.09 -4.79 6.72
CA ALA A 115 20.25 -5.66 6.69
C ALA A 115 21.56 -4.91 6.87
N ASP A 116 22.50 -5.66 7.46
CA ASP A 116 23.93 -5.45 7.34
C ASP A 116 24.36 -5.51 5.86
N PRO A 117 25.26 -4.62 5.41
CA PRO A 117 25.85 -4.62 4.05
C PRO A 117 26.37 -5.96 3.52
N ALA A 118 26.65 -6.91 4.42
CA ALA A 118 27.18 -8.23 4.06
C ALA A 118 26.08 -9.24 3.59
N ALA A 119 24.80 -8.96 3.76
CA ALA A 119 23.73 -9.88 3.39
C ALA A 119 23.38 -9.73 1.89
N ALA A 120 23.69 -10.72 1.08
CA ALA A 120 23.35 -10.74 -0.34
C ALA A 120 21.83 -10.71 -0.55
N GLY A 121 21.35 -9.83 -1.43
CA GLY A 121 19.93 -9.80 -1.86
C GLY A 121 18.98 -9.01 -0.94
N ALA A 122 19.50 -8.19 -0.04
CA ALA A 122 18.68 -7.25 0.74
C ALA A 122 19.07 -5.81 0.39
N LEU A 123 18.08 -4.91 0.36
CA LEU A 123 18.38 -3.49 0.30
C LEU A 123 18.92 -3.02 1.65
N PHE A 124 20.02 -2.29 1.60
CA PHE A 124 20.63 -1.72 2.78
C PHE A 124 19.74 -0.64 3.40
N TYR A 125 19.83 -0.50 4.69
CA TYR A 125 19.07 0.53 5.42
C TYR A 125 19.32 1.94 4.85
N ASP A 126 20.55 2.27 4.51
CA ASP A 126 20.88 3.57 3.88
C ASP A 126 20.24 3.74 2.51
N THR A 127 20.11 2.67 1.74
CA THR A 127 19.39 2.69 0.46
C THR A 127 17.90 2.97 0.67
N LEU A 128 17.25 2.36 1.66
CA LEU A 128 15.86 2.68 2.00
C LEU A 128 15.68 4.15 2.38
N ARG A 129 16.62 4.71 3.15
CA ARG A 129 16.63 6.14 3.48
C ARG A 129 16.73 7.01 2.22
N GLU A 130 17.58 6.63 1.26
CA GLU A 130 17.71 7.34 -0.02
C GLU A 130 16.44 7.26 -0.86
N LEU A 131 15.79 6.09 -0.93
CA LEU A 131 14.50 5.94 -1.60
C LEU A 131 13.46 6.89 -1.02
N GLY A 132 13.32 6.95 0.30
CA GLY A 132 12.43 7.88 0.99
C GLY A 132 12.73 9.34 0.66
N ARG A 133 14.00 9.76 0.75
CA ARG A 133 14.45 11.12 0.38
C ARG A 133 14.16 11.46 -1.09
N SER A 134 14.20 10.46 -1.95
CA SER A 134 13.88 10.61 -3.37
C SER A 134 12.38 10.68 -3.66
N GLY A 135 11.53 10.57 -2.62
CA GLY A 135 10.07 10.69 -2.69
C GLY A 135 9.37 9.43 -3.13
N ILE A 136 9.97 8.29 -2.86
CA ILE A 136 9.35 6.99 -3.01
C ILE A 136 8.65 6.65 -1.69
N ASP A 137 7.36 6.32 -1.75
CA ASP A 137 6.62 5.87 -0.59
C ASP A 137 7.18 4.52 -0.13
N LEU A 138 7.60 4.42 1.13
CA LEU A 138 8.16 3.19 1.69
C LEU A 138 7.12 2.48 2.54
N HIS A 139 6.92 1.22 2.25
CA HIS A 139 6.06 0.31 2.97
C HIS A 139 6.89 -0.82 3.59
N VAL A 140 6.78 -0.99 4.90
CA VAL A 140 7.58 -1.96 5.66
C VAL A 140 6.67 -2.81 6.52
N SER A 141 6.95 -4.11 6.64
CA SER A 141 6.24 -5.02 7.53
C SER A 141 7.15 -5.48 8.67
N ASP A 142 6.60 -5.67 9.86
CA ASP A 142 7.26 -6.28 11.01
C ASP A 142 6.85 -7.75 11.23
N LYS A 143 6.12 -8.35 10.29
CA LYS A 143 5.62 -9.74 10.39
C LYS A 143 6.73 -10.77 10.56
N VAL A 144 7.80 -10.62 9.82
CA VAL A 144 8.91 -11.60 9.78
C VAL A 144 10.11 -11.09 10.56
N HIS A 145 10.35 -9.79 10.51
CA HIS A 145 11.51 -9.16 11.12
C HIS A 145 11.06 -8.06 12.08
N LEU A 146 11.41 -8.20 13.36
CA LEU A 146 11.22 -7.11 14.31
C LEU A 146 11.95 -5.87 13.84
N ARG A 147 11.29 -4.72 13.97
CA ARG A 147 11.82 -3.43 13.54
C ARG A 147 12.22 -2.60 14.75
N ASP A 148 13.38 -2.01 14.68
CA ASP A 148 13.83 -1.04 15.67
C ASP A 148 13.06 0.27 15.51
N ALA A 149 12.52 0.80 16.61
CA ALA A 149 11.69 2.01 16.57
C ALA A 149 12.47 3.25 16.12
N ALA A 150 13.76 3.36 16.48
CA ALA A 150 14.57 4.48 16.06
C ALA A 150 14.82 4.45 14.56
N GLN A 151 15.11 3.28 13.99
CA GLN A 151 15.25 3.10 12.54
C GLN A 151 13.97 3.41 11.79
N LEU A 152 12.80 2.99 12.30
CA LEU A 152 11.51 3.35 11.71
C LEU A 152 11.29 4.86 11.71
N GLY A 153 11.62 5.54 12.82
CA GLY A 153 11.53 6.99 12.94
C GLY A 153 12.45 7.74 11.95
N GLU A 154 13.68 7.25 11.75
CA GLU A 154 14.62 7.84 10.77
C GLU A 154 14.10 7.67 9.33
N LEU A 155 13.55 6.50 8.97
CA LEU A 155 12.94 6.27 7.66
C LEU A 155 11.74 7.18 7.44
N ALA A 156 10.86 7.33 8.44
CA ALA A 156 9.71 8.23 8.36
C ALA A 156 10.15 9.70 8.16
N TYR A 157 11.19 10.12 8.87
CA TYR A 157 11.76 11.45 8.72
C TYR A 157 12.32 11.69 7.32
N ASP A 158 13.07 10.72 6.77
CA ASP A 158 13.64 10.82 5.43
C ASP A 158 12.55 10.79 4.34
N CYS A 159 11.51 9.96 4.49
CA CYS A 159 10.32 9.98 3.62
C CYS A 159 9.63 11.36 3.66
N GLY A 160 9.39 11.89 4.84
CA GLY A 160 8.77 13.20 5.01
C GLY A 160 9.55 14.32 4.32
N ARG A 161 10.89 14.29 4.40
CA ARG A 161 11.77 15.22 3.66
C ARG A 161 11.67 15.07 2.14
N GLY A 162 11.49 13.84 1.66
CA GLY A 162 11.29 13.54 0.23
C GLY A 162 9.88 13.84 -0.27
N GLY A 163 8.93 14.17 0.61
CA GLY A 163 7.51 14.30 0.29
C GLY A 163 6.83 12.95 0.03
N ALA A 164 7.38 11.89 0.61
CA ALA A 164 6.89 10.52 0.53
C ALA A 164 6.18 10.11 1.83
N ALA A 165 5.36 9.08 1.76
CA ALA A 165 4.77 8.43 2.93
C ALA A 165 5.68 7.30 3.43
N PHE A 166 5.68 7.09 4.76
CA PHE A 166 6.22 5.90 5.38
C PHE A 166 5.09 5.11 6.04
N VAL A 167 4.97 3.83 5.69
CA VAL A 167 3.87 2.96 6.10
C VAL A 167 4.42 1.71 6.79
N LEU A 168 4.00 1.48 8.02
CA LEU A 168 4.28 0.26 8.78
C LEU A 168 3.06 -0.67 8.77
N TYR A 169 3.24 -1.89 8.31
CA TYR A 169 2.30 -2.99 8.51
C TYR A 169 2.68 -3.73 9.78
N HIS A 170 1.95 -3.41 10.85
CA HIS A 170 2.21 -3.98 12.17
C HIS A 170 1.44 -5.28 12.38
N HIS A 171 2.14 -6.28 12.92
CA HIS A 171 1.60 -7.57 13.31
C HIS A 171 1.74 -7.75 14.81
N GLY A 172 0.62 -8.00 15.45
CA GLY A 172 0.54 -8.19 16.89
C GLY A 172 -0.22 -7.07 17.62
N PRO A 173 -0.22 -7.11 18.95
CA PRO A 173 -0.88 -6.11 19.77
C PRO A 173 -0.12 -4.77 19.72
N LEU A 174 -0.86 -3.67 19.69
CA LEU A 174 -0.26 -2.35 19.83
C LEU A 174 0.27 -2.13 21.25
N GLU A 175 1.41 -1.48 21.34
CA GLU A 175 2.08 -1.08 22.56
C GLU A 175 2.27 0.45 22.59
N ALA A 176 2.66 1.03 23.73
CA ALA A 176 2.89 2.47 23.86
C ALA A 176 3.88 3.04 22.82
N ARG A 177 4.89 2.26 22.41
CA ARG A 177 5.85 2.68 21.36
C ARG A 177 5.17 3.00 20.02
N HIS A 178 4.04 2.37 19.72
CA HIS A 178 3.32 2.63 18.46
C HIS A 178 2.61 3.99 18.45
N GLU A 179 2.23 4.51 19.63
CA GLU A 179 1.76 5.89 19.74
C GLU A 179 2.88 6.88 19.40
N GLU A 180 4.10 6.62 19.88
CA GLU A 180 5.28 7.44 19.56
C GLU A 180 5.61 7.38 18.06
N LEU A 181 5.58 6.19 17.45
CA LEU A 181 5.78 6.03 16.00
C LEU A 181 4.71 6.77 15.19
N ALA A 182 3.45 6.67 15.59
CA ALA A 182 2.36 7.41 14.95
C ALA A 182 2.57 8.94 15.08
N ALA A 183 3.04 9.42 16.23
CA ALA A 183 3.35 10.83 16.46
C ALA A 183 4.54 11.33 15.61
N GLN A 184 5.44 10.44 15.18
CA GLN A 184 6.55 10.74 14.26
C GLN A 184 6.12 10.79 12.78
N GLY A 185 4.84 10.61 12.48
CA GLY A 185 4.32 10.70 11.12
C GLY A 185 4.33 9.38 10.36
N ILE A 186 4.34 8.26 11.06
CA ILE A 186 4.24 6.93 10.47
C ILE A 186 2.77 6.56 10.29
N TRP A 187 2.42 6.13 9.08
CA TRP A 187 1.15 5.45 8.81
C TRP A 187 1.24 4.03 9.35
N ILE A 188 0.27 3.61 10.14
CA ILE A 188 0.26 2.27 10.74
C ILE A 188 -0.95 1.50 10.24
N HIS A 189 -0.71 0.33 9.66
CA HIS A 189 -1.73 -0.64 9.30
C HIS A 189 -1.70 -1.80 10.29
N LEU A 190 -2.87 -2.24 10.73
CA LEU A 190 -3.01 -3.38 11.65
C LEU A 190 -4.27 -4.18 11.35
N SER A 191 -4.28 -5.46 11.77
CA SER A 191 -5.45 -6.33 11.66
C SER A 191 -6.27 -6.32 12.95
N SER A 192 -7.60 -6.29 12.82
CA SER A 192 -8.50 -6.42 13.96
C SER A 192 -8.39 -7.76 14.68
N ARG A 193 -7.87 -8.80 14.02
CA ARG A 193 -7.66 -10.12 14.64
C ARG A 193 -6.65 -10.07 15.78
N GLU A 194 -5.65 -9.22 15.64
CA GLU A 194 -4.52 -9.14 16.57
C GLU A 194 -4.64 -7.96 17.54
N ALA A 195 -5.18 -6.83 17.04
CA ALA A 195 -5.12 -5.57 17.76
C ALA A 195 -6.36 -5.25 18.62
N ALA A 196 -7.54 -5.81 18.30
CA ALA A 196 -8.81 -5.39 18.92
C ALA A 196 -9.23 -6.27 20.12
N VAL A 197 -8.29 -6.80 20.89
CA VAL A 197 -8.55 -7.67 22.06
C VAL A 197 -8.26 -6.91 23.35
N GLY A 198 -9.22 -6.91 24.29
CA GLY A 198 -9.05 -6.31 25.62
C GLY A 198 -8.77 -4.81 25.58
N ASP A 199 -7.68 -4.37 26.23
CA ASP A 199 -7.25 -2.96 26.25
C ASP A 199 -6.81 -2.41 24.88
N GLY A 200 -6.74 -3.25 23.85
CA GLY A 200 -6.30 -2.89 22.51
C GLY A 200 -7.11 -1.77 21.89
N VAL A 201 -8.41 -1.70 22.14
CA VAL A 201 -9.29 -0.62 21.64
C VAL A 201 -8.82 0.76 22.09
N ARG A 202 -8.42 0.89 23.35
CA ARG A 202 -7.91 2.15 23.90
C ARG A 202 -6.58 2.53 23.23
N VAL A 203 -5.68 1.58 23.10
CA VAL A 203 -4.36 1.82 22.46
C VAL A 203 -4.54 2.18 20.98
N ILE A 204 -5.43 1.52 20.25
CA ILE A 204 -5.80 1.88 18.88
C ILE A 204 -6.27 3.35 18.82
N ALA A 205 -7.16 3.74 19.73
CA ALA A 205 -7.68 5.10 19.76
C ALA A 205 -6.58 6.14 20.09
N ASP A 206 -5.68 5.84 21.01
CA ASP A 206 -4.54 6.71 21.36
C ASP A 206 -3.59 6.87 20.17
N CYS A 207 -3.19 5.77 19.52
CA CYS A 207 -2.38 5.79 18.30
C CYS A 207 -3.06 6.57 17.16
N ALA A 208 -4.38 6.38 16.97
CA ALA A 208 -5.12 7.11 15.93
C ALA A 208 -5.11 8.62 16.18
N ARG A 209 -5.29 9.04 17.43
CA ARG A 209 -5.18 10.46 17.80
C ARG A 209 -3.79 11.02 17.57
N ALA A 210 -2.74 10.26 17.88
CA ALA A 210 -1.36 10.64 17.62
C ALA A 210 -1.08 10.78 16.12
N ALA A 211 -1.46 9.77 15.31
CA ALA A 211 -1.35 9.81 13.85
C ALA A 211 -2.05 11.03 13.24
N ARG A 212 -3.29 11.30 13.67
CA ARG A 212 -4.05 12.45 13.18
C ARG A 212 -3.37 13.79 13.50
N ARG A 213 -2.77 13.93 14.69
CA ARG A 213 -1.97 15.14 15.04
C ARG A 213 -0.76 15.29 14.13
N ALA A 214 -0.13 14.18 13.74
CA ALA A 214 0.99 14.14 12.81
C ALA A 214 0.59 14.22 11.33
N ARG A 215 -0.70 14.37 11.01
CA ARG A 215 -1.26 14.39 9.65
C ARG A 215 -1.06 13.10 8.88
N THR A 216 -1.04 11.98 9.60
CA THR A 216 -1.02 10.61 9.08
C THR A 216 -2.28 9.86 9.54
N GLY A 217 -2.31 8.54 9.36
CA GLY A 217 -3.45 7.72 9.75
C GLY A 217 -3.06 6.40 10.39
N LEU A 218 -3.98 5.91 11.20
CA LEU A 218 -4.02 4.53 11.65
C LEU A 218 -5.11 3.81 10.86
N ILE A 219 -4.75 2.73 10.18
CA ILE A 219 -5.63 1.95 9.32
C ILE A 219 -5.88 0.59 9.97
N LEU A 220 -7.13 0.31 10.32
CA LEU A 220 -7.54 -0.97 10.86
C LEU A 220 -8.23 -1.81 9.78
N HIS A 221 -7.62 -2.93 9.43
CA HIS A 221 -8.22 -3.93 8.56
C HIS A 221 -9.19 -4.78 9.37
N VAL A 222 -10.47 -4.60 9.12
CA VAL A 222 -11.53 -5.30 9.84
C VAL A 222 -11.72 -6.68 9.23
N GLU A 223 -11.10 -7.68 9.84
CA GLU A 223 -11.12 -9.09 9.43
C GLU A 223 -11.89 -9.98 10.40
N SER A 224 -12.16 -9.48 11.61
CA SER A 224 -12.95 -10.14 12.64
C SER A 224 -14.01 -9.18 13.19
N PRO A 225 -15.13 -9.68 13.72
CA PRO A 225 -16.13 -8.85 14.37
C PRO A 225 -15.52 -8.02 15.51
N ILE A 226 -15.85 -6.75 15.57
CA ILE A 226 -15.50 -5.83 16.66
C ILE A 226 -16.80 -5.41 17.34
N ASP A 227 -16.78 -5.29 18.65
CA ASP A 227 -17.92 -4.74 19.38
C ASP A 227 -18.33 -3.37 18.81
N PRO A 228 -19.63 -3.11 18.57
CA PRO A 228 -20.10 -1.87 17.96
C PRO A 228 -19.68 -0.62 18.73
N GLN A 229 -19.67 -0.66 20.07
CA GLN A 229 -19.23 0.48 20.87
C GLN A 229 -17.72 0.73 20.70
N ALA A 230 -16.92 -0.34 20.78
CA ALA A 230 -15.49 -0.28 20.54
C ALA A 230 -15.17 0.27 19.12
N LEU A 231 -15.92 -0.17 18.10
CA LEU A 231 -15.78 0.33 16.74
C LEU A 231 -16.10 1.82 16.66
N SER A 232 -17.16 2.28 17.33
CA SER A 232 -17.51 3.69 17.39
C SER A 232 -16.41 4.54 18.04
N ASP A 233 -15.84 4.07 19.14
CA ASP A 233 -14.76 4.76 19.86
C ASP A 233 -13.48 4.88 19.01
N ILE A 234 -13.12 3.80 18.30
CA ILE A 234 -11.97 3.74 17.38
C ILE A 234 -12.18 4.76 16.24
N VAL A 235 -13.35 4.78 15.61
CA VAL A 235 -13.67 5.71 14.52
C VAL A 235 -13.70 7.16 15.00
N ALA A 236 -14.28 7.41 16.17
CA ALA A 236 -14.29 8.75 16.77
C ALA A 236 -12.87 9.29 17.05
N ALA A 237 -11.92 8.40 17.36
CA ALA A 237 -10.51 8.74 17.51
C ALA A 237 -9.82 9.09 16.19
N GLY A 238 -10.41 8.74 15.04
CA GLY A 238 -9.87 9.02 13.71
C GLY A 238 -9.22 7.83 13.02
N THR A 239 -9.48 6.60 13.50
CA THR A 239 -9.02 5.38 12.82
C THR A 239 -9.76 5.22 11.48
N ILE A 240 -9.01 4.87 10.45
CA ILE A 240 -9.54 4.52 9.13
C ILE A 240 -9.84 3.03 9.12
N LEU A 241 -11.04 2.65 8.72
CA LEU A 241 -11.44 1.25 8.65
C LEU A 241 -11.41 0.75 7.21
N LEU A 242 -10.75 -0.39 6.99
CA LEU A 242 -10.79 -1.13 5.75
C LEU A 242 -11.47 -2.48 5.97
N PHE A 243 -12.53 -2.73 5.22
CA PHE A 243 -13.27 -3.99 5.26
C PHE A 243 -12.87 -4.86 4.08
N LYS A 244 -12.45 -6.09 4.35
CA LYS A 244 -12.11 -7.07 3.30
C LYS A 244 -13.35 -7.49 2.50
N THR A 245 -14.51 -7.51 3.15
CA THR A 245 -15.81 -7.80 2.53
C THR A 245 -16.80 -6.72 2.92
N PRO A 246 -17.66 -6.23 2.02
CA PRO A 246 -18.73 -5.33 2.41
C PRO A 246 -19.51 -5.97 3.56
N PRO A 247 -19.78 -5.25 4.65
CA PRO A 247 -20.45 -5.81 5.81
C PRO A 247 -21.94 -6.01 5.52
N SER A 248 -22.29 -7.08 4.79
CA SER A 248 -23.70 -7.45 4.56
C SER A 248 -24.45 -7.77 5.86
N ASP A 249 -23.74 -8.12 6.90
CA ASP A 249 -24.28 -8.56 8.19
C ASP A 249 -24.19 -7.53 9.32
N TYR A 250 -23.53 -6.40 9.09
CA TYR A 250 -23.52 -5.31 10.06
C TYR A 250 -24.83 -4.51 9.99
N ARG A 251 -25.84 -4.99 10.71
CA ARG A 251 -27.09 -4.24 10.98
C ARG A 251 -26.89 -3.10 11.97
N SER A 252 -25.79 -2.42 11.93
CA SER A 252 -25.45 -1.36 12.86
C SER A 252 -25.64 0.03 12.24
N PRO A 253 -25.82 1.09 13.02
CA PRO A 253 -26.20 2.39 12.49
C PRO A 253 -25.21 2.91 11.47
N VAL A 254 -25.74 3.32 10.36
CA VAL A 254 -25.11 3.67 9.07
C VAL A 254 -23.97 4.71 9.20
N ARG A 255 -23.99 5.56 10.22
CA ARG A 255 -23.05 6.68 10.36
C ARG A 255 -21.58 6.31 10.51
N PRO A 256 -21.16 5.35 11.36
CA PRO A 256 -19.75 4.97 11.47
C PRO A 256 -19.19 4.42 10.16
N PHE A 257 -20.03 3.75 9.36
CA PHE A 257 -19.64 3.22 8.05
C PHE A 257 -19.55 4.29 6.97
N GLU A 258 -20.44 5.27 6.97
CA GLU A 258 -20.36 6.39 6.03
C GLU A 258 -19.12 7.25 6.27
N ASP A 259 -18.77 7.50 7.53
CA ASP A 259 -17.58 8.26 7.88
C ASP A 259 -16.31 7.45 7.64
N ALA A 260 -16.32 6.14 7.90
CA ALA A 260 -15.23 5.24 7.52
C ALA A 260 -15.10 5.13 6.00
N ALA A 261 -16.19 5.04 5.25
CA ALA A 261 -16.16 5.04 3.79
C ALA A 261 -15.63 6.36 3.22
N LYS A 262 -15.85 7.49 3.89
CA LYS A 262 -15.23 8.76 3.54
C LYS A 262 -13.74 8.79 3.89
N ALA A 263 -13.35 8.17 5.01
CA ALA A 263 -11.95 8.05 5.44
C ALA A 263 -11.13 7.12 4.54
N VAL A 264 -11.72 6.04 4.01
CA VAL A 264 -11.11 5.13 3.00
C VAL A 264 -10.66 5.88 1.74
N ARG A 265 -11.19 7.08 1.48
CA ARG A 265 -10.73 7.94 0.37
C ARG A 265 -9.31 8.48 0.55
N LEU A 266 -8.69 8.34 1.73
CA LEU A 266 -7.44 9.02 2.03
C LEU A 266 -6.19 8.20 1.69
N ASP A 267 -6.23 6.85 1.64
CA ASP A 267 -5.10 6.05 1.15
C ASP A 267 -5.54 4.81 0.37
N PRO A 268 -5.85 4.96 -0.91
CA PRO A 268 -6.17 3.82 -1.78
C PRO A 268 -4.98 2.89 -2.03
N ARG A 269 -3.74 3.29 -1.72
CA ARG A 269 -2.53 2.54 -2.03
C ARG A 269 -2.31 1.32 -1.13
N ALA A 270 -2.90 1.34 0.05
CA ALA A 270 -2.66 0.34 1.08
C ALA A 270 -3.40 -0.99 0.87
N TYR A 271 -4.55 -0.98 0.20
CA TYR A 271 -5.46 -2.12 0.16
C TYR A 271 -4.91 -3.34 -0.60
N TYR A 272 -4.26 -3.15 -1.76
CA TYR A 272 -3.82 -4.27 -2.61
C TYR A 272 -2.63 -5.03 -2.06
N LEU A 273 -1.86 -4.44 -1.22
CA LEU A 273 -0.62 -5.02 -0.73
C LEU A 273 -0.74 -5.57 0.68
N PHE A 274 -1.80 -5.21 1.39
CA PHE A 274 -2.12 -5.82 2.66
C PHE A 274 -2.38 -7.33 2.52
N THR A 275 -3.05 -7.77 1.46
CA THR A 275 -3.29 -9.19 1.19
C THR A 275 -2.00 -9.95 0.92
N ASP A 276 -1.02 -9.36 0.23
CA ASP A 276 0.26 -10.00 -0.06
C ASP A 276 1.24 -9.92 1.14
N PHE A 277 1.06 -8.96 2.04
CA PHE A 277 1.91 -8.76 3.22
C PHE A 277 1.39 -9.43 4.49
N VAL A 278 0.09 -9.58 4.63
CA VAL A 278 -0.56 -10.02 5.87
C VAL A 278 -1.04 -11.46 5.79
N LEU A 279 -1.27 -11.99 4.59
CA LEU A 279 -1.64 -13.38 4.36
C LEU A 279 -0.44 -14.19 3.87
#